data_f112edbcdf9e2f3e26361f9a413a9fd0
#
_entry.id   f112edbcdf9e2f3e26361f9a413a9fd0
#
_cell.length_a   1.000
_cell.length_b   1.000
_cell.length_c   1.000
_cell.angle_alpha   90.00
_cell.angle_beta   90.00
_cell.angle_gamma   90.00
#
_symmetry.space_group_name_H-M   'P 1'
#
loop_
_entity.id
_entity.type
_entity.pdbx_description
1 polymer ?
#
loop_
_entity_poly.entity_id
_entity_poly.type
_entity_poly.pdbx_seq_one_letter_code
_entity_poly.pdbx_strand_id
1 'polypeptide(L)'
;MMGKKIEEEERILVCLSASPSNVKVIDAAVKMAEAFNAMLTAIYVKPMNYDEMPARDKQRLQSNMKLAERKGASVITIVGNDVPVQIAEYAHISGANKIVVGRSGAHRQHFWSKAPLTELIILNAPDVDVYIIPDSSVELKYHRIKISFKDQIKLTKMDSIIALLLLIAATVVGFTFMFFGFSEANIITVFILGVLLIAVATVSPFYSVVSSLASVLL
;
A
#
# COMPACT_ATOMS: atom_id res chain seq x y z
N MET A 1 -38.77 17.56 -25.58
CA MET A 1 -38.36 18.11 -24.29
C MET A 1 -36.94 17.60 -23.98
N MET A 2 -35.94 18.38 -24.28
CA MET A 2 -34.55 18.08 -23.91
C MET A 2 -34.40 18.27 -22.39
N GLY A 3 -34.23 17.17 -21.68
CA GLY A 3 -33.93 17.23 -20.23
C GLY A 3 -32.63 18.01 -20.01
N LYS A 4 -32.72 19.14 -19.34
CA LYS A 4 -31.59 19.93 -18.84
C LYS A 4 -30.81 19.01 -17.90
N LYS A 5 -29.69 18.45 -18.38
CA LYS A 5 -28.71 17.74 -17.54
C LYS A 5 -28.29 18.75 -16.48
N ILE A 6 -28.68 18.51 -15.24
CA ILE A 6 -28.16 19.27 -14.10
C ILE A 6 -26.66 18.98 -14.12
N GLU A 7 -25.86 19.97 -14.50
CA GLU A 7 -24.40 19.88 -14.33
C GLU A 7 -24.17 19.80 -12.80
N GLU A 8 -23.89 18.60 -12.33
CA GLU A 8 -23.40 18.41 -10.97
C GLU A 8 -22.13 19.25 -10.83
N GLU A 9 -22.13 20.19 -9.88
CA GLU A 9 -20.95 21.00 -9.60
C GLU A 9 -19.78 20.07 -9.28
N GLU A 10 -18.77 20.10 -10.12
CA GLU A 10 -17.54 19.34 -9.90
C GLU A 10 -16.83 19.84 -8.64
N ARG A 11 -16.46 18.92 -7.75
CA ARG A 11 -15.78 19.21 -6.48
C ARG A 11 -14.56 18.33 -6.34
N ILE A 12 -13.40 18.95 -6.26
CA ILE A 12 -12.11 18.29 -6.20
C ILE A 12 -11.54 18.38 -4.80
N LEU A 13 -11.14 17.24 -4.24
CA LEU A 13 -10.46 17.14 -2.95
C LEU A 13 -8.99 16.80 -3.17
N VAL A 14 -8.06 17.69 -2.78
CA VAL A 14 -6.62 17.41 -2.85
C VAL A 14 -6.05 17.06 -1.48
N CYS A 15 -5.33 15.94 -1.42
CA CYS A 15 -4.72 15.47 -0.17
C CYS A 15 -3.38 16.15 0.08
N LEU A 16 -3.27 16.83 1.24
CA LEU A 16 -2.05 17.49 1.68
C LEU A 16 -1.17 16.56 2.50
N SER A 17 0.13 16.70 2.34
CA SER A 17 1.14 15.97 3.12
C SER A 17 2.40 16.80 3.33
N ALA A 18 3.28 16.33 4.22
CA ALA A 18 4.60 16.92 4.43
C ALA A 18 5.62 16.53 3.34
N SER A 19 5.23 15.81 2.29
CA SER A 19 6.13 15.42 1.20
C SER A 19 6.60 16.63 0.38
N PRO A 20 7.86 16.68 -0.04
CA PRO A 20 8.35 17.70 -1.00
C PRO A 20 7.60 17.67 -2.34
N SER A 21 7.15 16.50 -2.76
CA SER A 21 6.39 16.30 -4.01
C SER A 21 4.95 16.80 -3.93
N ASN A 22 4.44 17.14 -2.74
CA ASN A 22 3.06 17.60 -2.56
C ASN A 22 2.77 18.91 -3.32
N VAL A 23 3.78 19.74 -3.59
CA VAL A 23 3.66 20.91 -4.47
C VAL A 23 3.10 20.53 -5.83
N LYS A 24 3.60 19.43 -6.45
CA LYS A 24 3.11 18.96 -7.76
C LYS A 24 1.68 18.43 -7.69
N VAL A 25 1.32 17.83 -6.56
CA VAL A 25 -0.06 17.34 -6.32
C VAL A 25 -1.02 18.51 -6.28
N ILE A 26 -0.66 19.58 -5.54
CA ILE A 26 -1.44 20.82 -5.47
C ILE A 26 -1.55 21.46 -6.86
N ASP A 27 -0.44 21.59 -7.60
CA ASP A 27 -0.43 22.17 -8.94
C ASP A 27 -1.31 21.39 -9.94
N ALA A 28 -1.29 20.06 -9.86
CA ALA A 28 -2.13 19.22 -10.68
C ALA A 28 -3.62 19.39 -10.34
N ALA A 29 -3.94 19.43 -9.04
CA ALA A 29 -5.31 19.64 -8.57
C ALA A 29 -5.88 21.00 -8.98
N VAL A 30 -5.07 22.06 -8.90
CA VAL A 30 -5.45 23.41 -9.35
C VAL A 30 -5.76 23.43 -10.84
N LYS A 31 -4.88 22.87 -11.68
CA LYS A 31 -5.12 22.76 -13.12
C LYS A 31 -6.40 21.96 -13.45
N MET A 32 -6.66 20.90 -12.69
CA MET A 32 -7.90 20.14 -12.85
C MET A 32 -9.11 20.95 -12.43
N ALA A 33 -9.04 21.67 -11.30
CA ALA A 33 -10.13 22.56 -10.85
C ALA A 33 -10.44 23.65 -11.88
N GLU A 34 -9.43 24.27 -12.46
CA GLU A 34 -9.59 25.24 -13.55
C GLU A 34 -10.22 24.60 -14.79
N ALA A 35 -9.75 23.40 -15.20
CA ALA A 35 -10.24 22.72 -16.41
C ALA A 35 -11.69 22.24 -16.28
N PHE A 36 -12.10 21.83 -15.09
CA PHE A 36 -13.47 21.35 -14.81
C PHE A 36 -14.40 22.43 -14.25
N ASN A 37 -13.91 23.65 -14.07
CA ASN A 37 -14.63 24.72 -13.37
C ASN A 37 -15.14 24.26 -12.00
N ALA A 38 -14.29 23.54 -11.26
CA ALA A 38 -14.61 22.83 -10.03
C ALA A 38 -14.19 23.60 -8.79
N MET A 39 -14.92 23.40 -7.68
CA MET A 39 -14.46 23.86 -6.37
C MET A 39 -13.30 22.99 -5.89
N LEU A 40 -12.23 23.61 -5.40
CA LEU A 40 -11.05 22.91 -4.88
C LEU A 40 -10.97 23.01 -3.36
N THR A 41 -10.98 21.87 -2.70
CA THR A 41 -10.74 21.75 -1.26
C THR A 41 -9.46 20.97 -1.00
N ALA A 42 -8.60 21.48 -0.13
CA ALA A 42 -7.36 20.83 0.27
C ALA A 42 -7.50 20.26 1.68
N ILE A 43 -7.39 18.95 1.82
CA ILE A 43 -7.58 18.25 3.09
C ILE A 43 -6.24 17.79 3.66
N TYR A 44 -6.06 18.02 4.95
CA TYR A 44 -5.02 17.40 5.76
C TYR A 44 -5.64 16.62 6.90
N VAL A 45 -5.32 15.33 7.01
CA VAL A 45 -5.71 14.50 8.17
C VAL A 45 -4.56 14.54 9.17
N LYS A 46 -4.79 15.21 10.30
CA LYS A 46 -3.86 15.34 11.41
C LYS A 46 -3.93 14.08 12.29
N PRO A 47 -2.86 13.25 12.35
CA PRO A 47 -2.84 12.08 13.21
C PRO A 47 -2.70 12.49 14.68
N MET A 48 -3.11 11.61 15.62
CA MET A 48 -3.02 11.88 17.07
C MET A 48 -1.58 12.11 17.54
N ASN A 49 -0.61 11.47 16.91
CA ASN A 49 0.82 11.64 17.20
C ASN A 49 1.48 12.77 16.40
N TYR A 50 0.71 13.75 15.94
CA TYR A 50 1.22 14.91 15.18
C TYR A 50 2.37 15.64 15.89
N ASP A 51 2.37 15.66 17.21
CA ASP A 51 3.40 16.38 17.98
C ASP A 51 4.78 15.72 17.89
N GLU A 52 4.84 14.43 17.58
CA GLU A 52 6.05 13.65 17.33
C GLU A 52 6.65 13.91 15.94
N MET A 53 5.90 14.56 15.03
CA MET A 53 6.37 14.87 13.70
C MET A 53 7.59 15.82 13.76
N PRO A 54 8.66 15.53 12.99
CA PRO A 54 9.85 16.38 12.91
C PRO A 54 9.51 17.84 12.55
N ALA A 55 10.18 18.80 13.15
CA ALA A 55 9.93 20.23 12.92
C ALA A 55 10.03 20.61 11.43
N ARG A 56 10.98 20.00 10.69
CA ARG A 56 11.14 20.19 9.25
C ARG A 56 9.89 19.78 8.45
N ASP A 57 9.26 18.67 8.85
CA ASP A 57 8.07 18.18 8.15
C ASP A 57 6.83 18.99 8.51
N LYS A 58 6.71 19.45 9.78
CA LYS A 58 5.69 20.41 10.18
C LYS A 58 5.78 21.71 9.37
N GLN A 59 7.00 22.25 9.23
CA GLN A 59 7.23 23.46 8.44
C GLN A 59 6.87 23.29 6.97
N ARG A 60 7.23 22.12 6.39
CA ARG A 60 6.90 21.80 4.99
C ARG A 60 5.40 21.64 4.77
N LEU A 61 4.73 20.96 5.70
CA LEU A 61 3.28 20.83 5.67
C LEU A 61 2.60 22.20 5.69
N GLN A 62 3.00 23.09 6.61
CA GLN A 62 2.47 24.45 6.68
C GLN A 62 2.71 25.24 5.39
N SER A 63 3.88 25.05 4.77
CA SER A 63 4.19 25.68 3.47
C SER A 63 3.29 25.16 2.36
N ASN A 64 3.00 23.86 2.34
CA ASN A 64 2.10 23.23 1.38
C ASN A 64 0.64 23.69 1.59
N MET A 65 0.18 23.83 2.84
CA MET A 65 -1.14 24.39 3.16
C MET A 65 -1.28 25.83 2.65
N LYS A 66 -0.31 26.70 2.97
CA LYS A 66 -0.28 28.08 2.48
C LYS A 66 -0.20 28.18 0.95
N LEU A 67 0.47 27.22 0.30
CA LEU A 67 0.50 27.16 -1.16
C LEU A 67 -0.88 26.84 -1.73
N ALA A 68 -1.58 25.86 -1.16
CA ALA A 68 -2.93 25.48 -1.58
C ALA A 68 -3.90 26.67 -1.42
N GLU A 69 -3.87 27.37 -0.28
CA GLU A 69 -4.68 28.58 -0.03
C GLU A 69 -4.40 29.68 -1.06
N ARG A 70 -3.12 29.99 -1.31
CA ARG A 70 -2.73 31.00 -2.30
C ARG A 70 -3.18 30.66 -3.72
N LYS A 71 -3.37 29.37 -4.02
CA LYS A 71 -3.87 28.88 -5.30
C LYS A 71 -5.40 28.75 -5.36
N GLY A 72 -6.10 29.24 -4.34
CA GLY A 72 -7.56 29.32 -4.33
C GLY A 72 -8.25 28.07 -3.74
N ALA A 73 -7.53 27.14 -3.14
CA ALA A 73 -8.14 26.01 -2.46
C ALA A 73 -8.63 26.37 -1.05
N SER A 74 -9.79 25.89 -0.66
CA SER A 74 -10.25 25.92 0.74
C SER A 74 -9.50 24.87 1.54
N VAL A 75 -8.67 25.27 2.54
CA VAL A 75 -7.87 24.33 3.33
C VAL A 75 -8.60 23.90 4.59
N ILE A 76 -8.70 22.61 4.79
CA ILE A 76 -9.31 22.02 5.99
C ILE A 76 -8.36 21.04 6.67
N THR A 77 -8.49 20.93 7.99
CA THR A 77 -7.76 19.94 8.79
C THR A 77 -8.74 19.10 9.60
N ILE A 78 -8.66 17.79 9.47
CA ILE A 78 -9.44 16.82 10.23
C ILE A 78 -8.49 16.05 11.14
N VAL A 79 -8.92 15.75 12.36
CA VAL A 79 -8.13 14.94 13.29
C VAL A 79 -8.62 13.50 13.23
N GLY A 80 -7.70 12.55 12.99
CA GLY A 80 -8.05 11.13 12.92
C GLY A 80 -6.85 10.23 12.73
N ASN A 81 -6.98 8.97 13.13
CA ASN A 81 -5.90 7.98 13.02
C ASN A 81 -5.92 7.20 11.71
N ASP A 82 -7.08 7.05 11.12
CA ASP A 82 -7.26 6.32 9.86
C ASP A 82 -7.42 7.30 8.69
N VAL A 83 -6.28 7.71 8.15
CA VAL A 83 -6.21 8.73 7.10
C VAL A 83 -7.09 8.41 5.88
N PRO A 84 -7.06 7.19 5.28
CA PRO A 84 -7.88 6.87 4.12
C PRO A 84 -9.38 6.94 4.41
N VAL A 85 -9.82 6.45 5.57
CA VAL A 85 -11.23 6.51 5.98
C VAL A 85 -11.69 7.96 6.14
N GLN A 86 -10.90 8.81 6.82
CA GLN A 86 -11.23 10.22 7.03
C GLN A 86 -11.32 11.00 5.70
N ILE A 87 -10.45 10.70 4.74
CA ILE A 87 -10.50 11.31 3.40
C ILE A 87 -11.78 10.89 2.66
N ALA A 88 -12.11 9.60 2.69
CA ALA A 88 -13.30 9.06 2.05
C ALA A 88 -14.59 9.62 2.66
N GLU A 89 -14.70 9.63 3.98
CA GLU A 89 -15.85 10.21 4.70
C GLU A 89 -16.04 11.69 4.36
N TYR A 90 -14.94 12.46 4.37
CA TYR A 90 -15.05 13.87 4.00
C TYR A 90 -15.43 14.05 2.53
N ALA A 91 -14.92 13.25 1.62
CA ALA A 91 -15.32 13.29 0.21
C ALA A 91 -16.83 13.10 0.06
N HIS A 92 -17.42 12.11 0.76
CA HIS A 92 -18.87 11.88 0.76
C HIS A 92 -19.65 13.06 1.35
N ILE A 93 -19.22 13.58 2.52
CA ILE A 93 -19.93 14.68 3.20
C ILE A 93 -19.87 15.98 2.36
N SER A 94 -18.73 16.27 1.74
CA SER A 94 -18.53 17.47 0.91
C SER A 94 -19.10 17.35 -0.50
N GLY A 95 -19.51 16.14 -0.91
CA GLY A 95 -19.93 15.85 -2.27
C GLY A 95 -18.79 15.94 -3.27
N ALA A 96 -17.54 15.71 -2.83
CA ALA A 96 -16.38 15.64 -3.73
C ALA A 96 -16.48 14.41 -4.62
N ASN A 97 -16.41 14.61 -5.92
CA ASN A 97 -16.45 13.53 -6.90
C ASN A 97 -15.07 13.17 -7.47
N LYS A 98 -14.03 13.94 -7.11
CA LYS A 98 -12.64 13.69 -7.49
C LYS A 98 -11.70 13.88 -6.30
N ILE A 99 -10.80 12.91 -6.09
CA ILE A 99 -9.73 12.98 -5.10
C ILE A 99 -8.40 13.00 -5.82
N VAL A 100 -7.55 13.99 -5.51
CA VAL A 100 -6.19 14.09 -6.04
C VAL A 100 -5.20 13.79 -4.91
N VAL A 101 -4.39 12.75 -5.08
CA VAL A 101 -3.45 12.28 -4.06
C VAL A 101 -2.06 12.06 -4.65
N GLY A 102 -1.03 12.35 -3.88
CA GLY A 102 0.34 12.02 -4.24
C GLY A 102 0.62 10.53 -4.06
N ARG A 103 1.44 9.96 -4.91
CA ARG A 103 1.91 8.59 -4.73
C ARG A 103 2.72 8.50 -3.42
N SER A 104 2.25 7.70 -2.48
CA SER A 104 3.03 7.41 -1.29
C SER A 104 4.21 6.50 -1.67
N GLY A 105 5.42 6.84 -1.19
CA GLY A 105 6.62 6.03 -1.45
C GLY A 105 6.63 4.67 -0.74
N ALA A 106 5.60 4.36 0.03
CA ALA A 106 5.44 3.07 0.68
C ALA A 106 5.05 2.01 -0.36
N HIS A 107 6.06 1.36 -0.93
CA HIS A 107 5.84 0.13 -1.69
C HIS A 107 5.47 -1.01 -0.73
N ARG A 108 4.45 -1.77 -1.09
CA ARG A 108 4.14 -3.04 -0.44
C ARG A 108 5.36 -3.96 -0.57
N GLN A 109 6.23 -3.96 0.45
CA GLN A 109 7.45 -4.78 0.42
C GLN A 109 7.17 -6.25 0.74
N HIS A 110 6.04 -6.53 1.42
CA HIS A 110 5.66 -7.88 1.85
C HIS A 110 4.15 -8.05 1.73
N PHE A 111 3.69 -9.26 1.50
CA PHE A 111 2.25 -9.62 1.47
C PHE A 111 1.50 -9.18 2.74
N TRP A 112 2.19 -9.11 3.88
CA TRP A 112 1.68 -8.70 5.20
C TRP A 112 1.80 -7.19 5.48
N SER A 113 2.37 -6.40 4.56
CA SER A 113 2.46 -4.95 4.76
C SER A 113 1.11 -4.29 4.52
N LYS A 114 0.82 -3.21 5.27
CA LYS A 114 -0.41 -2.42 5.08
C LYS A 114 -0.52 -1.97 3.63
N ALA A 115 -1.73 -2.00 3.08
CA ALA A 115 -2.02 -1.51 1.75
C ALA A 115 -1.58 -0.03 1.60
N PRO A 116 -1.11 0.40 0.41
CA PRO A 116 -0.81 1.80 0.15
C PRO A 116 -2.02 2.70 0.41
N LEU A 117 -1.78 3.93 0.85
CA LEU A 117 -2.84 4.91 1.11
C LEU A 117 -3.82 5.06 -0.06
N THR A 118 -3.28 5.07 -1.29
CA THR A 118 -4.08 5.20 -2.52
C THR A 118 -5.05 4.04 -2.73
N GLU A 119 -4.61 2.81 -2.47
CA GLU A 119 -5.45 1.62 -2.55
C GLU A 119 -6.57 1.64 -1.50
N LEU A 120 -6.23 2.07 -0.27
CA LEU A 120 -7.21 2.20 0.80
C LEU A 120 -8.24 3.32 0.53
N ILE A 121 -7.84 4.44 -0.07
CA ILE A 121 -8.79 5.49 -0.48
C ILE A 121 -9.76 4.95 -1.52
N ILE A 122 -9.29 4.24 -2.55
CA ILE A 122 -10.14 3.65 -3.60
C ILE A 122 -11.15 2.66 -3.00
N LEU A 123 -10.72 1.85 -2.03
CA LEU A 123 -11.60 0.88 -1.36
C LEU A 123 -12.69 1.55 -0.50
N ASN A 124 -12.39 2.71 0.12
CA ASN A 124 -13.33 3.40 1.01
C ASN A 124 -14.19 4.46 0.28
N ALA A 125 -13.83 4.84 -0.94
CA ALA A 125 -14.58 5.80 -1.75
C ALA A 125 -14.75 5.25 -3.20
N PRO A 126 -15.53 4.17 -3.40
CA PRO A 126 -15.67 3.51 -4.70
C PRO A 126 -16.37 4.37 -5.76
N ASP A 127 -17.18 5.33 -5.33
CA ASP A 127 -17.96 6.22 -6.21
C ASP A 127 -17.22 7.52 -6.56
N VAL A 128 -15.97 7.67 -6.12
CA VAL A 128 -15.16 8.89 -6.32
C VAL A 128 -13.96 8.60 -7.22
N ASP A 129 -13.74 9.43 -8.23
CA ASP A 129 -12.57 9.32 -9.10
C ASP A 129 -11.28 9.64 -8.34
N VAL A 130 -10.31 8.73 -8.31
CA VAL A 130 -9.04 8.93 -7.60
C VAL A 130 -7.89 9.14 -8.59
N TYR A 131 -7.31 10.33 -8.58
CA TYR A 131 -6.17 10.73 -9.41
C TYR A 131 -4.86 10.66 -8.61
N ILE A 132 -3.94 9.80 -9.04
CA ILE A 132 -2.67 9.57 -8.37
C ILE A 132 -1.55 10.32 -9.10
N ILE A 133 -0.97 11.33 -8.44
CA ILE A 133 0.13 12.10 -9.00
C ILE A 133 1.47 11.45 -8.63
N PRO A 134 2.28 11.04 -9.61
CA PRO A 134 3.54 10.38 -9.34
C PRO A 134 4.55 11.34 -8.71
N ASP A 135 5.32 10.83 -7.74
CA ASP A 135 6.46 11.54 -7.19
C ASP A 135 7.63 11.42 -8.18
N SER A 136 7.96 12.53 -8.87
CA SER A 136 9.05 12.56 -9.82
C SER A 136 10.43 12.74 -9.18
N SER A 137 10.50 12.88 -7.85
CA SER A 137 11.78 12.87 -7.12
C SER A 137 12.37 11.45 -7.00
N VAL A 138 11.54 10.44 -7.16
CA VAL A 138 12.00 9.08 -7.43
C VAL A 138 12.18 9.00 -8.94
N GLU A 139 13.41 9.11 -9.44
CA GLU A 139 13.72 8.64 -10.79
C GLU A 139 13.13 7.23 -10.91
N LEU A 140 11.98 7.13 -11.54
CA LEU A 140 11.49 5.86 -12.05
C LEU A 140 12.50 5.47 -13.14
N LYS A 141 13.63 4.92 -12.73
CA LYS A 141 14.34 3.99 -13.60
C LYS A 141 13.29 2.97 -13.98
N TYR A 142 12.73 3.16 -15.16
CA TYR A 142 11.88 2.16 -15.79
C TYR A 142 12.79 0.94 -16.01
N HIS A 143 13.00 0.22 -14.93
CA HIS A 143 13.53 -1.10 -15.01
C HIS A 143 12.41 -1.88 -15.69
N ARG A 144 12.52 -2.03 -17.03
CA ARG A 144 11.96 -3.22 -17.66
C ARG A 144 12.14 -4.31 -16.62
N ILE A 145 11.04 -4.89 -16.17
CA ILE A 145 11.09 -6.07 -15.33
C ILE A 145 11.82 -7.12 -16.17
N LYS A 146 13.15 -7.06 -16.18
CA LYS A 146 13.94 -8.25 -16.38
C LYS A 146 13.60 -9.06 -15.16
N ILE A 147 12.77 -10.09 -15.35
CA ILE A 147 12.61 -11.16 -14.37
C ILE A 147 14.03 -11.76 -14.28
N SER A 148 14.86 -11.13 -13.46
CA SER A 148 16.16 -11.67 -13.13
C SER A 148 15.87 -12.67 -12.03
N PHE A 149 15.90 -13.95 -12.40
CA PHE A 149 15.84 -15.04 -11.42
C PHE A 149 16.87 -14.86 -10.28
N LYS A 150 17.94 -14.13 -10.52
CA LYS A 150 18.96 -13.79 -9.50
C LYS A 150 18.46 -12.85 -8.41
N ASP A 151 17.54 -11.91 -8.69
CA ASP A 151 17.04 -10.96 -7.69
C ASP A 151 15.94 -11.57 -6.81
N GLN A 152 15.40 -12.72 -7.19
CA GLN A 152 14.43 -13.48 -6.38
C GLN A 152 15.10 -14.38 -5.33
N ILE A 153 16.42 -14.64 -5.45
CA ILE A 153 17.17 -15.46 -4.49
C ILE A 153 17.80 -14.55 -3.43
N LYS A 154 17.00 -13.84 -2.67
CA LYS A 154 17.49 -13.19 -1.44
C LYS A 154 17.58 -14.25 -0.34
N LEU A 155 18.77 -14.80 -0.16
CA LEU A 155 19.07 -15.68 0.95
C LEU A 155 19.17 -14.87 2.24
N THR A 156 18.05 -14.74 2.95
CA THR A 156 18.03 -14.09 4.26
C THR A 156 18.33 -15.13 5.33
N LYS A 157 19.26 -14.84 6.24
CA LYS A 157 19.62 -15.79 7.33
C LYS A 157 18.39 -16.22 8.15
N MET A 158 17.45 -15.30 8.37
CA MET A 158 16.21 -15.60 9.09
C MET A 158 15.33 -16.60 8.34
N ASP A 159 15.15 -16.42 7.02
CA ASP A 159 14.34 -17.35 6.21
C ASP A 159 14.98 -18.75 6.14
N SER A 160 16.33 -18.81 6.12
CA SER A 160 17.05 -20.10 6.18
C SER A 160 16.79 -20.84 7.49
N ILE A 161 16.79 -20.12 8.61
CA ILE A 161 16.52 -20.70 9.94
C ILE A 161 15.06 -21.17 10.03
N ILE A 162 14.12 -20.36 9.56
CA ILE A 162 12.68 -20.71 9.56
C ILE A 162 12.43 -21.93 8.70
N ALA A 163 12.99 -21.99 7.48
CA ALA A 163 12.85 -23.13 6.58
C ALA A 163 13.43 -24.42 7.20
N LEU A 164 14.60 -24.32 7.82
CA LEU A 164 15.26 -25.45 8.48
C LEU A 164 14.43 -25.96 9.68
N LEU A 165 13.92 -25.06 10.52
CA LEU A 165 13.10 -25.44 11.68
C LEU A 165 11.79 -26.13 11.25
N LEU A 166 11.13 -25.58 10.21
CA LEU A 166 9.89 -26.20 9.69
C LEU A 166 10.15 -27.57 9.06
N LEU A 167 11.28 -27.74 8.35
CA LEU A 167 11.66 -29.03 7.79
C LEU A 167 11.92 -30.04 8.89
N ILE A 168 12.67 -29.69 9.94
CA ILE A 168 12.93 -30.54 11.09
C ILE A 168 11.61 -30.92 11.78
N ALA A 169 10.72 -29.95 12.00
CA ALA A 169 9.43 -30.24 12.62
C ALA A 169 8.58 -31.21 11.78
N ALA A 170 8.52 -31.03 10.45
CA ALA A 170 7.83 -31.97 9.56
C ALA A 170 8.43 -33.37 9.62
N THR A 171 9.77 -33.47 9.65
CA THR A 171 10.48 -34.76 9.77
C THR A 171 10.17 -35.47 11.09
N VAL A 172 10.17 -34.73 12.21
CA VAL A 172 9.81 -35.30 13.53
C VAL A 172 8.38 -35.82 13.56
N VAL A 173 7.43 -35.06 13.01
CA VAL A 173 6.02 -35.48 12.91
C VAL A 173 5.88 -36.70 11.99
N GLY A 174 6.54 -36.70 10.84
CA GLY A 174 6.54 -37.82 9.92
C GLY A 174 7.09 -39.12 10.56
N PHE A 175 8.23 -39.02 11.28
CA PHE A 175 8.82 -40.14 12.01
C PHE A 175 7.90 -40.64 13.13
N THR A 176 7.23 -39.73 13.84
CA THR A 176 6.23 -40.06 14.87
C THR A 176 5.09 -40.87 14.26
N PHE A 177 4.57 -40.46 13.09
CA PHE A 177 3.51 -41.18 12.38
C PHE A 177 3.96 -42.58 11.93
N MET A 178 5.21 -42.68 11.45
CA MET A 178 5.78 -43.98 11.11
C MET A 178 5.86 -44.91 12.34
N PHE A 179 6.25 -44.39 13.51
CA PHE A 179 6.35 -45.13 14.74
C PHE A 179 4.99 -45.64 15.25
N PHE A 180 3.92 -44.85 15.07
CA PHE A 180 2.55 -45.23 15.43
C PHE A 180 1.85 -46.10 14.36
N GLY A 181 2.52 -46.47 13.27
CA GLY A 181 1.95 -47.34 12.23
C GLY A 181 0.90 -46.66 11.33
N PHE A 182 0.96 -45.32 11.20
CA PHE A 182 0.12 -44.61 10.23
C PHE A 182 0.50 -44.97 8.80
N SER A 183 -0.45 -44.86 7.87
CA SER A 183 -0.22 -45.15 6.46
C SER A 183 0.78 -44.17 5.83
N GLU A 184 1.53 -44.62 4.81
CA GLU A 184 2.48 -43.82 4.05
C GLU A 184 1.83 -42.53 3.48
N ALA A 185 0.55 -42.56 3.11
CA ALA A 185 -0.20 -41.40 2.63
C ALA A 185 -0.28 -40.28 3.66
N ASN A 186 -0.37 -40.61 4.96
CA ASN A 186 -0.40 -39.61 6.02
C ASN A 186 0.97 -38.94 6.20
N ILE A 187 2.06 -39.69 6.06
CA ILE A 187 3.42 -39.18 6.13
C ILE A 187 3.68 -38.22 4.97
N ILE A 188 3.32 -38.60 3.74
CA ILE A 188 3.42 -37.72 2.55
C ILE A 188 2.65 -36.45 2.76
N THR A 189 1.44 -36.48 3.33
CA THR A 189 0.61 -35.31 3.60
C THR A 189 1.30 -34.36 4.57
N VAL A 190 1.99 -34.84 5.59
CA VAL A 190 2.77 -34.03 6.55
C VAL A 190 3.90 -33.27 5.83
N PHE A 191 4.64 -33.95 4.93
CA PHE A 191 5.71 -33.31 4.18
C PHE A 191 5.17 -32.24 3.18
N ILE A 192 4.07 -32.53 2.49
CA ILE A 192 3.42 -31.56 1.60
C ILE A 192 3.00 -30.32 2.40
N LEU A 193 2.38 -30.51 3.58
CA LEU A 193 2.00 -29.40 4.45
C LEU A 193 3.22 -28.63 4.94
N GLY A 194 4.31 -29.30 5.31
CA GLY A 194 5.57 -28.69 5.71
C GLY A 194 6.17 -27.79 4.62
N VAL A 195 6.22 -28.29 3.37
CA VAL A 195 6.71 -27.51 2.21
C VAL A 195 5.82 -26.31 1.94
N LEU A 196 4.50 -26.45 2.06
CA LEU A 196 3.54 -25.36 1.88
C LEU A 196 3.72 -24.28 2.96
N LEU A 197 3.92 -24.68 4.22
CA LEU A 197 4.21 -23.75 5.30
C LEU A 197 5.52 -23.00 5.07
N ILE A 198 6.57 -23.67 4.59
CA ILE A 198 7.83 -23.01 4.22
C ILE A 198 7.60 -22.00 3.09
N ALA A 199 6.81 -22.35 2.07
CA ALA A 199 6.50 -21.45 0.96
C ALA A 199 5.75 -20.19 1.40
N VAL A 200 4.90 -20.28 2.41
CA VAL A 200 4.15 -19.14 2.98
C VAL A 200 5.01 -18.32 3.96
N ALA A 201 5.87 -18.99 4.74
CA ALA A 201 6.67 -18.35 5.79
C ALA A 201 7.94 -17.67 5.27
N THR A 202 8.44 -18.06 4.08
CA THR A 202 9.66 -17.50 3.50
C THR A 202 9.35 -16.56 2.33
N VAL A 203 10.17 -15.50 2.21
CA VAL A 203 9.99 -14.49 1.14
C VAL A 203 10.50 -14.99 -0.20
N SER A 204 11.47 -15.91 -0.21
CA SER A 204 12.10 -16.42 -1.42
C SER A 204 11.56 -17.79 -1.81
N PRO A 205 11.08 -17.99 -3.06
CA PRO A 205 10.61 -19.27 -3.54
C PRO A 205 11.71 -20.35 -3.59
N PHE A 206 12.98 -19.95 -3.47
CA PHE A 206 14.12 -20.85 -3.43
C PHE A 206 14.02 -21.85 -2.27
N TYR A 207 13.60 -21.41 -1.08
CA TYR A 207 13.49 -22.27 0.09
C TYR A 207 12.41 -23.35 -0.06
N SER A 208 11.29 -23.03 -0.71
CA SER A 208 10.23 -24.02 -0.96
C SER A 208 10.67 -25.10 -1.98
N VAL A 209 11.43 -24.70 -3.00
CA VAL A 209 12.00 -25.67 -3.97
C VAL A 209 13.01 -26.59 -3.30
N VAL A 210 13.94 -26.02 -2.52
CA VAL A 210 14.96 -26.81 -1.81
C VAL A 210 14.31 -27.75 -0.78
N SER A 211 13.34 -27.27 0.00
CA SER A 211 12.64 -28.10 0.98
C SER A 211 11.78 -29.18 0.33
N SER A 212 11.19 -28.93 -0.84
CA SER A 212 10.48 -29.94 -1.63
C SER A 212 11.40 -31.04 -2.09
N LEU A 213 12.60 -30.71 -2.59
CA LEU A 213 13.60 -31.72 -2.96
C LEU A 213 14.11 -32.50 -1.74
N ALA A 214 14.34 -31.83 -0.62
CA ALA A 214 14.76 -32.46 0.63
C ALA A 214 13.69 -33.43 1.19
N SER A 215 12.41 -33.06 1.09
CA SER A 215 11.29 -33.89 1.57
C SER A 215 11.10 -35.20 0.77
N VAL A 216 11.59 -35.25 -0.47
CA VAL A 216 11.55 -36.48 -1.30
C VAL A 216 12.69 -37.46 -0.92
N LEU A 217 13.77 -36.92 -0.33
CA LEU A 217 14.94 -37.71 0.07
C LEU A 217 14.84 -38.29 1.51
N LEU A 218 13.92 -37.74 2.31
CA LEU A 218 13.65 -38.13 3.71
C LEU A 218 12.54 -39.17 3.79
#